data_813c26301d485acd794735b26470ea47
#
_entry.id   813c26301d485acd794735b26470ea47
#
_cell.length_a   1.000
_cell.length_b   1.000
_cell.length_c   1.000
_cell.angle_alpha   90.00
_cell.angle_beta   90.00
_cell.angle_gamma   90.00
#
_symmetry.space_group_name_H-M   'P 1'
#
loop_
_entity.id
_entity.type
_entity.pdbx_description
1 polymer ?
#
loop_
_entity_poly.entity_id
_entity_poly.type
_entity_poly.pdbx_seq_one_letter_code
_entity_poly.pdbx_strand_id
1 'polypeptide(L)'
;MNLKTLKRKLLRRPGQRAVIAVPYVWLLVLFLVPFAIVLKISFAEQEIAIPPFTPLTTVDEDLGRLNIAVSYQNYADIFQNFWNTLGQLFNPFSKSSGDNIYLLTYWSSIKTALTTTAICLLIGYPTAYAISRARPSIRNGLLLAIMLPFWTSFLLRVYAWMGLLGHNGIINNFLLKYGIISEPLDLFYNAFSLNLAMVYAYLPFMILPLYTQLVKLDGRLLEAASDLGARPIKSFFTITLPLSKTGIIAGSMLVFVPAVGEF
;
A
#
# COMPACT_ATOMS: atom_id res chain seq x y z
N MET A 1 5.33 -22.46 -28.62
CA MET A 1 5.08 -23.55 -27.67
C MET A 1 3.61 -23.98 -27.87
N ASN A 2 3.38 -25.22 -28.35
CA ASN A 2 2.09 -25.64 -28.91
C ASN A 2 1.09 -25.98 -27.79
N LEU A 3 -0.09 -25.38 -27.79
CA LEU A 3 -1.18 -25.57 -26.80
C LEU A 3 -1.53 -27.06 -26.55
N LYS A 4 -1.34 -27.94 -27.58
CA LYS A 4 -1.55 -29.38 -27.48
C LYS A 4 -0.52 -30.08 -26.57
N THR A 5 0.71 -29.60 -26.53
CA THR A 5 1.77 -30.14 -25.64
C THR A 5 1.61 -29.71 -24.22
N LEU A 6 1.08 -28.50 -23.99
CA LEU A 6 0.71 -28.00 -22.65
C LEU A 6 -0.46 -28.82 -22.07
N LYS A 7 -1.50 -29.06 -22.88
CA LYS A 7 -2.65 -29.88 -22.47
C LYS A 7 -2.27 -31.32 -22.11
N ARG A 8 -1.33 -31.93 -22.86
CA ARG A 8 -0.86 -33.31 -22.60
C ARG A 8 0.02 -33.42 -21.34
N LYS A 9 0.86 -32.42 -21.04
CA LYS A 9 1.64 -32.35 -19.77
C LYS A 9 0.73 -32.12 -18.55
N LEU A 10 -0.32 -31.32 -18.71
CA LEU A 10 -1.32 -31.06 -17.70
C LEU A 10 -2.21 -32.27 -17.38
N LEU A 11 -2.42 -33.21 -18.32
CA LEU A 11 -3.28 -34.39 -18.13
C LEU A 11 -2.61 -35.58 -17.42
N ARG A 12 -1.29 -35.55 -17.22
CA ARG A 12 -0.51 -36.73 -16.82
C ARG A 12 -0.37 -37.00 -15.31
N ARG A 13 -0.88 -36.13 -14.41
CA ARG A 13 -0.78 -36.34 -12.94
C ARG A 13 -2.04 -35.84 -12.20
N PRO A 14 -3.12 -36.65 -12.13
CA PRO A 14 -4.37 -36.24 -11.49
C PRO A 14 -4.22 -35.90 -10.00
N GLY A 15 -3.38 -36.60 -9.26
CA GLY A 15 -3.13 -36.32 -7.84
C GLY A 15 -2.46 -34.98 -7.57
N GLN A 16 -1.50 -34.59 -8.41
CA GLN A 16 -0.82 -33.29 -8.26
C GLN A 16 -1.76 -32.10 -8.55
N ARG A 17 -2.76 -32.32 -9.41
CA ARG A 17 -3.79 -31.30 -9.68
C ARG A 17 -4.75 -31.12 -8.53
N ALA A 18 -5.17 -32.22 -7.89
CA ALA A 18 -6.03 -32.14 -6.71
C ALA A 18 -5.36 -31.37 -5.58
N VAL A 19 -4.07 -31.63 -5.34
CA VAL A 19 -3.30 -30.93 -4.30
C VAL A 19 -3.16 -29.42 -4.59
N ILE A 20 -3.00 -29.04 -5.88
CA ILE A 20 -2.92 -27.64 -6.26
C ILE A 20 -4.33 -27.01 -6.34
N ALA A 21 -5.33 -27.73 -6.84
CA ALA A 21 -6.67 -27.20 -7.04
C ALA A 21 -7.37 -26.81 -5.74
N VAL A 22 -7.20 -27.57 -4.67
CA VAL A 22 -7.85 -27.30 -3.37
C VAL A 22 -7.52 -25.90 -2.84
N PRO A 23 -6.25 -25.51 -2.63
CA PRO A 23 -5.95 -24.14 -2.17
C PRO A 23 -6.32 -23.06 -3.19
N TYR A 24 -6.19 -23.32 -4.49
CA TYR A 24 -6.61 -22.36 -5.52
C TYR A 24 -8.11 -22.12 -5.54
N VAL A 25 -8.92 -23.19 -5.50
CA VAL A 25 -10.39 -23.06 -5.44
C VAL A 25 -10.82 -22.36 -4.17
N TRP A 26 -10.19 -22.67 -3.04
CA TRP A 26 -10.45 -22.01 -1.77
C TRP A 26 -10.19 -20.49 -1.83
N LEU A 27 -9.00 -20.09 -2.30
CA LEU A 27 -8.66 -18.69 -2.48
C LEU A 27 -9.58 -17.99 -3.49
N LEU A 28 -9.90 -18.67 -4.58
CA LEU A 28 -10.78 -18.14 -5.63
C LEU A 28 -12.19 -17.91 -5.10
N VAL A 29 -12.75 -18.85 -4.32
CA VAL A 29 -14.07 -18.70 -3.70
C VAL A 29 -14.06 -17.57 -2.67
N LEU A 30 -13.06 -17.52 -1.78
CA LEU A 30 -12.94 -16.46 -0.77
C LEU A 30 -12.74 -15.06 -1.39
N PHE A 31 -12.18 -14.98 -2.58
CA PHE A 31 -12.02 -13.72 -3.30
C PHE A 31 -13.24 -13.38 -4.16
N LEU A 32 -13.74 -14.33 -4.97
CA LEU A 32 -14.82 -14.07 -5.92
C LEU A 32 -16.17 -13.81 -5.26
N VAL A 33 -16.46 -14.48 -4.15
CA VAL A 33 -17.78 -14.29 -3.49
C VAL A 33 -17.90 -12.86 -2.92
N PRO A 34 -16.97 -12.34 -2.10
CA PRO A 34 -17.02 -10.94 -1.68
C PRO A 34 -16.97 -9.96 -2.86
N PHE A 35 -16.13 -10.24 -3.87
CA PHE A 35 -16.03 -9.39 -5.05
C PHE A 35 -17.34 -9.33 -5.84
N ALA A 36 -18.03 -10.47 -6.03
CA ALA A 36 -19.33 -10.52 -6.68
C ALA A 36 -20.42 -9.75 -5.90
N ILE A 37 -20.35 -9.78 -4.56
CA ILE A 37 -21.24 -8.99 -3.70
C ILE A 37 -20.96 -7.49 -3.90
N VAL A 38 -19.71 -7.06 -3.87
CA VAL A 38 -19.33 -5.67 -4.11
C VAL A 38 -19.74 -5.23 -5.53
N LEU A 39 -19.49 -6.07 -6.54
CA LEU A 39 -19.91 -5.80 -7.91
C LEU A 39 -21.44 -5.66 -8.01
N LYS A 40 -22.19 -6.52 -7.33
CA LYS A 40 -23.64 -6.42 -7.27
C LYS A 40 -24.08 -5.07 -6.66
N ILE A 41 -23.51 -4.69 -5.53
CA ILE A 41 -23.85 -3.43 -4.82
C ILE A 41 -23.48 -2.22 -5.69
N SER A 42 -22.40 -2.27 -6.47
CA SER A 42 -21.97 -1.14 -7.30
C SER A 42 -22.97 -0.73 -8.37
N PHE A 43 -23.86 -1.65 -8.77
CA PHE A 43 -24.96 -1.42 -9.73
C PHE A 43 -26.33 -1.19 -9.03
N ALA A 44 -26.39 -1.18 -7.71
CA ALA A 44 -27.59 -0.90 -6.94
C ALA A 44 -27.67 0.58 -6.56
N GLU A 45 -28.90 1.09 -6.41
CA GLU A 45 -29.11 2.43 -5.87
C GLU A 45 -29.00 2.42 -4.34
N GLN A 46 -28.52 3.55 -3.77
CA GLN A 46 -28.47 3.73 -2.33
C GLN A 46 -29.88 3.96 -1.80
N GLU A 47 -30.27 3.21 -0.79
CA GLU A 47 -31.56 3.34 -0.12
C GLU A 47 -31.37 3.43 1.39
N ILE A 48 -32.20 4.21 2.07
CA ILE A 48 -32.18 4.31 3.53
C ILE A 48 -32.98 3.13 4.10
N ALA A 49 -32.43 1.93 3.96
CA ALA A 49 -33.00 0.66 4.40
C ALA A 49 -31.92 -0.31 4.91
N ILE A 50 -32.30 -1.45 5.41
CA ILE A 50 -31.37 -2.53 5.79
C ILE A 50 -31.70 -3.75 4.92
N PRO A 51 -30.83 -4.12 3.97
CA PRO A 51 -29.51 -3.54 3.61
C PRO A 51 -29.66 -2.19 2.88
N PRO A 52 -28.63 -1.29 2.94
CA PRO A 52 -28.72 0.08 2.43
C PRO A 52 -28.54 0.16 0.89
N PHE A 53 -29.14 -0.73 0.15
CA PHE A 53 -29.14 -0.77 -1.30
C PHE A 53 -30.39 -1.49 -1.84
N THR A 54 -30.86 -1.04 -2.99
CA THR A 54 -31.99 -1.66 -3.66
C THR A 54 -31.67 -3.08 -4.15
N PRO A 55 -32.61 -4.04 -4.07
CA PRO A 55 -32.41 -5.35 -4.66
C PRO A 55 -32.34 -5.24 -6.18
N LEU A 56 -31.25 -5.79 -6.81
CA LEU A 56 -31.09 -5.79 -8.26
C LEU A 56 -32.15 -6.65 -8.99
N THR A 57 -32.75 -7.60 -8.28
CA THR A 57 -33.78 -8.48 -8.83
C THR A 57 -35.01 -8.39 -7.97
N THR A 58 -36.08 -7.84 -8.53
CA THR A 58 -37.44 -7.87 -7.94
C THR A 58 -38.30 -8.78 -8.80
N VAL A 59 -39.07 -9.65 -8.14
CA VAL A 59 -40.09 -10.45 -8.83
C VAL A 59 -41.39 -9.66 -8.73
N ASP A 60 -41.92 -9.28 -9.86
CA ASP A 60 -43.26 -8.67 -9.94
C ASP A 60 -44.29 -9.79 -9.70
N GLU A 61 -44.95 -9.75 -8.55
CA GLU A 61 -45.89 -10.80 -8.11
C GLU A 61 -47.10 -10.90 -9.03
N ASP A 62 -47.49 -9.79 -9.69
CA ASP A 62 -48.66 -9.75 -10.57
C ASP A 62 -48.39 -10.31 -11.98
N LEU A 63 -47.13 -10.22 -12.46
CA LEU A 63 -46.77 -10.58 -13.83
C LEU A 63 -45.80 -11.77 -13.91
N GLY A 64 -45.26 -12.26 -12.77
CA GLY A 64 -44.26 -13.35 -12.72
C GLY A 64 -42.97 -13.03 -13.47
N ARG A 65 -42.67 -11.74 -13.69
CA ARG A 65 -41.50 -11.30 -14.45
C ARG A 65 -40.38 -10.86 -13.48
N LEU A 66 -39.17 -11.33 -13.78
CA LEU A 66 -37.95 -10.86 -13.14
C LEU A 66 -37.63 -9.47 -13.68
N ASN A 67 -37.74 -8.47 -12.84
CA ASN A 67 -37.31 -7.11 -13.14
C ASN A 67 -35.87 -6.96 -12.64
N ILE A 68 -34.94 -6.62 -13.54
CA ILE A 68 -33.53 -6.39 -13.21
C ILE A 68 -33.30 -4.88 -13.25
N ALA A 69 -33.28 -4.26 -12.07
CA ALA A 69 -32.98 -2.84 -11.93
C ALA A 69 -31.46 -2.64 -11.81
N VAL A 70 -30.82 -2.25 -12.90
CA VAL A 70 -29.38 -1.91 -12.92
C VAL A 70 -29.26 -0.40 -13.02
N SER A 71 -28.66 0.21 -12.00
CA SER A 71 -28.37 1.65 -11.99
C SER A 71 -26.88 1.90 -12.28
N TYR A 72 -26.62 2.81 -13.20
CA TYR A 72 -25.27 3.32 -13.49
C TYR A 72 -25.00 4.65 -12.80
N GLN A 73 -25.90 5.10 -11.92
CA GLN A 73 -25.84 6.41 -11.27
C GLN A 73 -24.54 6.56 -10.47
N ASN A 74 -24.15 5.53 -9.71
CA ASN A 74 -22.93 5.55 -8.92
C ASN A 74 -21.68 5.81 -9.79
N TYR A 75 -21.64 5.25 -11.00
CA TYR A 75 -20.53 5.49 -11.95
C TYR A 75 -20.63 6.88 -12.59
N ALA A 76 -21.85 7.32 -12.93
CA ALA A 76 -22.08 8.67 -13.46
C ALA A 76 -21.62 9.74 -12.46
N ASP A 77 -21.93 9.56 -11.17
CA ASP A 77 -21.55 10.48 -10.09
C ASP A 77 -20.02 10.54 -9.90
N ILE A 78 -19.31 9.40 -10.03
CA ILE A 78 -17.85 9.36 -9.97
C ILE A 78 -17.22 10.16 -11.11
N PHE A 79 -17.82 10.10 -12.31
CA PHE A 79 -17.30 10.79 -13.48
C PHE A 79 -17.90 12.20 -13.70
N GLN A 80 -18.90 12.57 -12.91
CA GLN A 80 -19.49 13.89 -12.95
C GLN A 80 -18.42 14.96 -12.60
N ASN A 81 -18.37 16.00 -13.40
CA ASN A 81 -17.36 17.06 -13.23
C ASN A 81 -15.89 16.61 -13.26
N PHE A 82 -15.60 15.42 -13.78
CA PHE A 82 -14.25 14.85 -13.83
C PHE A 82 -13.22 15.83 -14.43
N TRP A 83 -13.53 16.42 -15.59
CA TRP A 83 -12.62 17.33 -16.29
C TRP A 83 -12.40 18.63 -15.53
N ASN A 84 -13.45 19.15 -14.87
CA ASN A 84 -13.35 20.38 -14.09
C ASN A 84 -12.49 20.17 -12.84
N THR A 85 -12.72 19.07 -12.15
CA THR A 85 -11.95 18.70 -10.94
C THR A 85 -10.49 18.34 -11.30
N LEU A 86 -10.27 17.67 -12.42
CA LEU A 86 -8.91 17.39 -12.91
C LEU A 86 -8.15 18.69 -13.21
N GLY A 87 -8.80 19.66 -13.85
CA GLY A 87 -8.22 20.98 -14.09
C GLY A 87 -7.81 21.71 -12.81
N GLN A 88 -8.57 21.54 -11.72
CA GLN A 88 -8.27 22.14 -10.42
C GLN A 88 -7.08 21.47 -9.72
N LEU A 89 -6.93 20.15 -9.84
CA LEU A 89 -5.76 19.44 -9.31
C LEU A 89 -4.44 19.99 -9.86
N PHE A 90 -4.45 20.48 -11.10
CA PHE A 90 -3.29 21.09 -11.74
C PHE A 90 -3.21 22.61 -11.57
N ASN A 91 -4.31 23.27 -11.15
CA ASN A 91 -4.35 24.71 -10.93
C ASN A 91 -4.97 25.06 -9.56
N PRO A 92 -4.15 25.15 -8.48
CA PRO A 92 -4.63 25.33 -7.11
C PRO A 92 -5.32 26.69 -6.85
N PHE A 93 -5.28 27.63 -7.80
CA PHE A 93 -5.97 28.93 -7.71
C PHE A 93 -7.38 28.92 -8.31
N SER A 94 -7.82 27.82 -8.92
CA SER A 94 -9.16 27.70 -9.49
C SER A 94 -10.14 27.31 -8.41
N LYS A 95 -10.98 28.25 -7.95
CA LYS A 95 -12.16 27.96 -7.13
C LYS A 95 -13.27 27.44 -8.04
N SER A 96 -13.71 26.21 -7.86
CA SER A 96 -14.85 25.64 -8.57
C SER A 96 -16.04 25.42 -7.62
N SER A 97 -17.21 25.70 -8.14
CA SER A 97 -18.48 25.28 -7.55
C SER A 97 -18.81 23.88 -8.07
N GLY A 98 -18.71 22.89 -7.23
CA GLY A 98 -19.08 21.50 -7.56
C GLY A 98 -17.89 20.57 -7.71
N ASP A 99 -17.11 20.44 -6.64
CA ASP A 99 -15.97 19.53 -6.59
C ASP A 99 -16.43 18.09 -6.58
N ASN A 100 -15.81 17.26 -7.43
CA ASN A 100 -15.98 15.84 -7.36
C ASN A 100 -15.19 15.28 -6.16
N ILE A 101 -15.88 15.05 -5.06
CA ILE A 101 -15.31 14.58 -3.79
C ILE A 101 -14.56 13.26 -3.96
N TYR A 102 -15.06 12.36 -4.81
CA TYR A 102 -14.44 11.06 -5.07
C TYR A 102 -13.08 11.21 -5.72
N LEU A 103 -12.98 12.06 -6.75
CA LEU A 103 -11.71 12.29 -7.46
C LEU A 103 -10.67 12.95 -6.55
N LEU A 104 -11.08 13.91 -5.73
CA LEU A 104 -10.20 14.57 -4.75
C LEU A 104 -9.70 13.58 -3.69
N THR A 105 -10.58 12.71 -3.21
CA THR A 105 -10.22 11.67 -2.23
C THR A 105 -9.24 10.67 -2.85
N TYR A 106 -9.49 10.16 -4.05
CA TYR A 106 -8.55 9.26 -4.74
C TYR A 106 -7.19 9.90 -4.98
N TRP A 107 -7.18 11.17 -5.38
CA TRP A 107 -5.93 11.91 -5.57
C TRP A 107 -5.16 12.07 -4.26
N SER A 108 -5.86 12.41 -3.18
CA SER A 108 -5.27 12.51 -1.84
C SER A 108 -4.68 11.17 -1.38
N SER A 109 -5.41 10.06 -1.58
CA SER A 109 -4.95 8.71 -1.28
C SER A 109 -3.68 8.36 -2.05
N ILE A 110 -3.67 8.58 -3.37
CA ILE A 110 -2.50 8.30 -4.22
C ILE A 110 -1.30 9.16 -3.79
N LYS A 111 -1.52 10.45 -3.54
CA LYS A 111 -0.47 11.38 -3.08
C LYS A 111 0.13 10.92 -1.75
N THR A 112 -0.70 10.57 -0.78
CA THR A 112 -0.26 10.09 0.53
C THR A 112 0.49 8.76 0.42
N ALA A 113 -0.02 7.81 -0.38
CA ALA A 113 0.64 6.53 -0.62
C ALA A 113 2.00 6.69 -1.31
N LEU A 114 2.11 7.57 -2.31
CA LEU A 114 3.37 7.88 -2.98
C LEU A 114 4.37 8.52 -2.01
N THR A 115 3.92 9.49 -1.19
CA THR A 115 4.76 10.16 -0.20
C THR A 115 5.28 9.15 0.83
N THR A 116 4.39 8.32 1.38
CA THR A 116 4.75 7.26 2.32
C THR A 116 5.74 6.27 1.70
N THR A 117 5.48 5.82 0.46
CA THR A 117 6.36 4.88 -0.25
C THR A 117 7.75 5.49 -0.49
N ALA A 118 7.81 6.76 -0.89
CA ALA A 118 9.08 7.46 -1.12
C ALA A 118 9.88 7.61 0.19
N ILE A 119 9.23 7.98 1.29
CA ILE A 119 9.88 8.08 2.60
C ILE A 119 10.33 6.69 3.09
N CYS A 120 9.48 5.66 2.95
CA CYS A 120 9.85 4.28 3.28
C CYS A 120 11.04 3.79 2.46
N LEU A 121 11.13 4.15 1.18
CA LEU A 121 12.28 3.80 0.33
C LEU A 121 13.53 4.54 0.77
N LEU A 122 13.42 5.85 1.06
CA LEU A 122 14.53 6.69 1.48
C LEU A 122 15.17 6.17 2.79
N ILE A 123 14.36 5.76 3.75
CA ILE A 123 14.82 5.22 5.04
C ILE A 123 15.14 3.72 4.92
N GLY A 124 14.29 2.97 4.24
CA GLY A 124 14.37 1.52 4.12
C GLY A 124 15.55 1.03 3.31
N TYR A 125 15.92 1.73 2.24
CA TYR A 125 17.05 1.33 1.40
C TYR A 125 18.39 1.38 2.14
N PRO A 126 18.79 2.49 2.79
CA PRO A 126 20.01 2.53 3.60
C PRO A 126 20.00 1.50 4.73
N THR A 127 18.86 1.33 5.40
CA THR A 127 18.69 0.35 6.48
C THR A 127 18.88 -1.07 5.97
N ALA A 128 18.21 -1.46 4.88
CA ALA A 128 18.35 -2.77 4.25
C ALA A 128 19.79 -3.03 3.78
N TYR A 129 20.45 -1.99 3.21
CA TYR A 129 21.84 -2.07 2.79
C TYR A 129 22.78 -2.30 3.98
N ALA A 130 22.63 -1.55 5.06
CA ALA A 130 23.42 -1.71 6.29
C ALA A 130 23.25 -3.12 6.88
N ILE A 131 22.02 -3.63 6.95
CA ILE A 131 21.76 -4.99 7.44
C ILE A 131 22.33 -6.05 6.53
N SER A 132 22.27 -5.89 5.20
CA SER A 132 22.84 -6.85 4.25
C SER A 132 24.34 -6.97 4.40
N ARG A 133 25.04 -5.92 4.83
CA ARG A 133 26.48 -5.85 5.07
C ARG A 133 26.89 -6.15 6.51
N ALA A 134 25.92 -6.28 7.43
CA ALA A 134 26.18 -6.60 8.82
C ALA A 134 26.75 -8.02 8.99
N ARG A 135 27.48 -8.24 10.09
CA ARG A 135 28.00 -9.57 10.44
C ARG A 135 26.85 -10.58 10.60
N PRO A 136 27.00 -11.84 10.17
CA PRO A 136 25.95 -12.85 10.26
C PRO A 136 25.35 -13.02 11.66
N SER A 137 26.17 -12.86 12.71
CA SER A 137 25.76 -12.98 14.12
C SER A 137 24.75 -11.92 14.56
N ILE A 138 24.82 -10.70 14.03
CA ILE A 138 23.94 -9.58 14.40
C ILE A 138 22.78 -9.38 13.41
N ARG A 139 22.95 -9.84 12.19
CA ARG A 139 21.99 -9.66 11.09
C ARG A 139 20.58 -10.13 11.45
N ASN A 140 20.46 -11.32 12.03
CA ASN A 140 19.17 -11.88 12.44
C ASN A 140 18.51 -11.05 13.55
N GLY A 141 19.30 -10.56 14.50
CA GLY A 141 18.82 -9.66 15.55
C GLY A 141 18.29 -8.33 15.00
N LEU A 142 18.99 -7.74 14.01
CA LEU A 142 18.54 -6.51 13.34
C LEU A 142 17.25 -6.73 12.56
N LEU A 143 17.10 -7.86 11.86
CA LEU A 143 15.85 -8.21 11.17
C LEU A 143 14.69 -8.40 12.14
N LEU A 144 14.92 -9.07 13.28
CA LEU A 144 13.93 -9.19 14.34
C LEU A 144 13.54 -7.83 14.91
N ALA A 145 14.52 -6.94 15.15
CA ALA A 145 14.26 -5.61 15.65
C ALA A 145 13.35 -4.77 14.73
N ILE A 146 13.50 -4.92 13.40
CA ILE A 146 12.62 -4.27 12.43
C ILE A 146 11.20 -4.83 12.49
N MET A 147 11.03 -6.12 12.83
CA MET A 147 9.72 -6.75 12.92
C MET A 147 9.02 -6.51 14.27
N LEU A 148 9.73 -6.02 15.30
CA LEU A 148 9.15 -5.75 16.63
C LEU A 148 7.87 -4.88 16.58
N PRO A 149 7.77 -3.82 15.76
CA PRO A 149 6.55 -3.02 15.65
C PRO A 149 5.30 -3.83 15.29
N PHE A 150 5.45 -4.93 14.56
CA PHE A 150 4.32 -5.80 14.19
C PHE A 150 3.76 -6.62 15.35
N TRP A 151 4.58 -6.94 16.34
CA TRP A 151 4.16 -7.74 17.49
C TRP A 151 3.41 -6.93 18.54
N THR A 152 3.43 -5.60 18.41
CA THR A 152 2.65 -4.73 19.28
C THR A 152 1.22 -4.57 18.78
N SER A 153 0.26 -4.49 19.71
CA SER A 153 -1.13 -4.25 19.39
C SER A 153 -1.31 -2.94 18.60
N PHE A 154 -2.19 -2.95 17.60
CA PHE A 154 -2.54 -1.75 16.83
C PHE A 154 -3.05 -0.62 17.72
N LEU A 155 -3.98 -0.91 18.64
CA LEU A 155 -4.52 0.10 19.57
C LEU A 155 -3.41 0.70 20.45
N LEU A 156 -2.50 -0.11 20.96
CA LEU A 156 -1.39 0.39 21.78
C LEU A 156 -0.50 1.35 21.00
N ARG A 157 -0.26 1.10 19.72
CA ARG A 157 0.47 2.02 18.84
C ARG A 157 -0.27 3.34 18.64
N VAL A 158 -1.59 3.29 18.40
CA VAL A 158 -2.41 4.50 18.24
C VAL A 158 -2.35 5.35 19.51
N TYR A 159 -2.54 4.75 20.69
CA TYR A 159 -2.43 5.48 21.95
C TYR A 159 -1.03 6.04 22.19
N ALA A 160 0.03 5.33 21.81
CA ALA A 160 1.39 5.85 21.90
C ALA A 160 1.59 7.09 21.01
N TRP A 161 1.07 7.07 19.78
CA TRP A 161 1.10 8.25 18.89
C TRP A 161 0.28 9.40 19.44
N MET A 162 -0.89 9.15 20.01
CA MET A 162 -1.69 10.17 20.70
C MET A 162 -0.91 10.81 21.87
N GLY A 163 -0.26 10.00 22.68
CA GLY A 163 0.57 10.48 23.79
C GLY A 163 1.82 11.25 23.37
N LEU A 164 2.39 10.92 22.21
CA LEU A 164 3.57 11.60 21.67
C LEU A 164 3.22 12.91 20.95
N LEU A 165 2.25 12.86 20.02
CA LEU A 165 1.93 13.93 19.08
C LEU A 165 0.75 14.80 19.53
N GLY A 166 0.02 14.41 20.57
CA GLY A 166 -1.12 15.17 21.07
C GLY A 166 -0.75 16.60 21.49
N HIS A 167 -1.74 17.46 21.60
CA HIS A 167 -1.55 18.86 21.98
C HIS A 167 -0.80 19.01 23.31
N ASN A 168 -1.11 18.19 24.32
CA ASN A 168 -0.38 18.07 25.58
C ASN A 168 0.58 16.88 25.58
N GLY A 169 1.04 16.45 24.39
CA GLY A 169 1.90 15.29 24.21
C GLY A 169 3.35 15.55 24.64
N ILE A 170 4.11 14.46 24.72
CA ILE A 170 5.51 14.51 25.16
C ILE A 170 6.36 15.45 24.30
N ILE A 171 6.14 15.45 22.97
CA ILE A 171 6.90 16.30 22.03
C ILE A 171 6.61 17.78 22.27
N ASN A 172 5.34 18.17 22.35
CA ASN A 172 4.97 19.55 22.60
C ASN A 172 5.50 20.05 23.97
N ASN A 173 5.34 19.24 25.02
CA ASN A 173 5.85 19.59 26.35
C ASN A 173 7.38 19.74 26.38
N PHE A 174 8.09 18.90 25.62
CA PHE A 174 9.53 19.01 25.47
C PHE A 174 9.94 20.31 24.76
N LEU A 175 9.30 20.62 23.62
CA LEU A 175 9.59 21.81 22.82
C LEU A 175 9.28 23.11 23.59
N LEU A 176 8.16 23.14 24.33
CA LEU A 176 7.79 24.27 25.22
C LEU A 176 8.79 24.45 26.37
N LYS A 177 9.20 23.35 27.02
CA LYS A 177 10.14 23.39 28.14
C LYS A 177 11.49 23.97 27.75
N TYR A 178 11.95 23.69 26.52
CA TYR A 178 13.23 24.22 26.02
C TYR A 178 13.10 25.57 25.29
N GLY A 179 11.89 26.16 25.27
CA GLY A 179 11.64 27.47 24.64
C GLY A 179 11.79 27.47 23.11
N ILE A 180 11.70 26.30 22.49
CA ILE A 180 11.81 26.15 21.02
C ILE A 180 10.54 26.66 20.34
N ILE A 181 9.39 26.47 20.98
CA ILE A 181 8.09 26.96 20.55
C ILE A 181 7.41 27.74 21.66
N SER A 182 6.57 28.72 21.30
CA SER A 182 5.80 29.53 22.24
C SER A 182 4.41 28.96 22.53
N GLU A 183 3.85 28.21 21.58
CA GLU A 183 2.53 27.59 21.66
C GLU A 183 2.60 26.12 21.19
N PRO A 184 1.74 25.22 21.70
CA PRO A 184 1.72 23.83 21.28
C PRO A 184 1.37 23.70 19.80
N LEU A 185 2.08 22.83 19.09
CA LEU A 185 1.83 22.52 17.69
C LEU A 185 0.72 21.45 17.54
N ASP A 186 -0.14 21.63 16.56
CA ASP A 186 -1.13 20.61 16.17
C ASP A 186 -0.47 19.52 15.33
N LEU A 187 0.25 18.60 16.00
CA LEU A 187 1.01 17.56 15.34
C LEU A 187 0.19 16.30 15.04
N PHE A 188 -0.95 16.08 15.70
CA PHE A 188 -1.64 14.79 15.67
C PHE A 188 -2.66 14.67 14.52
N TYR A 189 -3.50 15.69 14.28
CA TYR A 189 -4.56 15.65 13.26
C TYR A 189 -4.15 16.31 11.93
N ASN A 190 -3.00 15.93 11.38
CA ASN A 190 -2.50 16.51 10.15
C ASN A 190 -1.84 15.48 9.22
N ALA A 191 -1.52 15.89 7.99
CA ALA A 191 -0.86 15.03 7.00
C ALA A 191 0.52 14.53 7.47
N PHE A 192 1.18 15.24 8.38
CA PHE A 192 2.47 14.82 8.94
C PHE A 192 2.31 13.58 9.82
N SER A 193 1.38 13.62 10.80
CA SER A 193 1.14 12.48 11.70
C SER A 193 0.67 11.24 10.96
N LEU A 194 -0.18 11.44 9.95
CA LEU A 194 -0.65 10.36 9.09
C LEU A 194 0.52 9.68 8.37
N ASN A 195 1.34 10.45 7.64
CA ASN A 195 2.50 9.91 6.93
C ASN A 195 3.51 9.26 7.89
N LEU A 196 3.72 9.85 9.07
CA LEU A 196 4.63 9.30 10.08
C LEU A 196 4.15 7.93 10.58
N ALA A 197 2.86 7.80 10.90
CA ALA A 197 2.26 6.54 11.34
C ALA A 197 2.30 5.48 10.23
N MET A 198 1.99 5.87 8.99
CA MET A 198 2.06 4.97 7.83
C MET A 198 3.48 4.52 7.54
N VAL A 199 4.47 5.42 7.56
CA VAL A 199 5.88 5.06 7.37
C VAL A 199 6.33 4.08 8.44
N TYR A 200 6.00 4.35 9.71
CA TYR A 200 6.32 3.43 10.80
C TYR A 200 5.69 2.04 10.59
N ALA A 201 4.43 1.99 10.16
CA ALA A 201 3.73 0.73 9.94
C ALA A 201 4.27 -0.05 8.72
N TYR A 202 4.60 0.65 7.62
CA TYR A 202 4.97 0.01 6.35
C TYR A 202 6.48 -0.16 6.13
N LEU A 203 7.33 0.46 6.96
CA LEU A 203 8.79 0.40 6.83
C LEU A 203 9.33 -1.04 6.75
N PRO A 204 8.88 -2.01 7.58
CA PRO A 204 9.32 -3.41 7.46
C PRO A 204 9.01 -4.05 6.11
N PHE A 205 7.86 -3.74 5.51
CA PHE A 205 7.48 -4.27 4.20
C PHE A 205 8.36 -3.73 3.07
N MET A 206 8.94 -2.54 3.24
CA MET A 206 9.95 -2.01 2.34
C MET A 206 11.31 -2.68 2.55
N ILE A 207 11.74 -2.83 3.81
CA ILE A 207 13.10 -3.31 4.15
C ILE A 207 13.29 -4.78 3.77
N LEU A 208 12.32 -5.66 4.02
CA LEU A 208 12.48 -7.09 3.81
C LEU A 208 12.76 -7.49 2.35
N PRO A 209 12.00 -7.04 1.34
CA PRO A 209 12.32 -7.33 -0.06
C PRO A 209 13.65 -6.73 -0.51
N LEU A 210 13.96 -5.51 -0.06
CA LEU A 210 15.25 -4.87 -0.34
C LEU A 210 16.41 -5.67 0.24
N TYR A 211 16.31 -6.06 1.51
CA TYR A 211 17.30 -6.89 2.17
C TYR A 211 17.50 -8.22 1.45
N THR A 212 16.43 -8.94 1.11
CA THR A 212 16.52 -10.24 0.43
C THR A 212 17.20 -10.16 -0.92
N GLN A 213 17.10 -9.04 -1.60
CA GLN A 213 17.78 -8.80 -2.86
C GLN A 213 19.23 -8.36 -2.64
N LEU A 214 19.48 -7.48 -1.70
CA LEU A 214 20.81 -6.95 -1.40
C LEU A 214 21.76 -8.00 -0.82
N VAL A 215 21.26 -8.93 -0.02
CA VAL A 215 22.08 -10.01 0.56
C VAL A 215 22.56 -11.02 -0.48
N LYS A 216 21.87 -11.12 -1.63
CA LYS A 216 22.23 -11.99 -2.74
C LYS A 216 23.28 -11.37 -3.69
N LEU A 217 23.58 -10.08 -3.53
CA LEU A 217 24.57 -9.39 -4.32
C LEU A 217 25.98 -9.93 -3.99
N ASP A 218 26.65 -10.46 -5.02
CA ASP A 218 28.03 -10.94 -4.89
C ASP A 218 28.98 -9.77 -4.61
N GLY A 219 29.69 -9.85 -3.49
CA GLY A 219 30.67 -8.83 -3.09
C GLY A 219 31.79 -8.64 -4.12
N ARG A 220 32.14 -9.71 -4.86
CA ARG A 220 33.16 -9.69 -5.90
C ARG A 220 32.91 -8.64 -6.99
N LEU A 221 31.64 -8.32 -7.27
CA LEU A 221 31.32 -7.28 -8.24
C LEU A 221 31.78 -5.89 -7.77
N LEU A 222 31.71 -5.64 -6.46
CA LEU A 222 32.16 -4.37 -5.88
C LEU A 222 33.69 -4.33 -5.74
N GLU A 223 34.32 -5.46 -5.44
CA GLU A 223 35.77 -5.61 -5.42
C GLU A 223 36.34 -5.34 -6.83
N ALA A 224 35.82 -6.01 -7.86
CA ALA A 224 36.23 -5.79 -9.25
C ALA A 224 36.01 -4.33 -9.69
N ALA A 225 34.92 -3.67 -9.25
CA ALA A 225 34.76 -2.27 -9.57
C ALA A 225 35.77 -1.37 -8.88
N SER A 226 36.18 -1.69 -7.65
CA SER A 226 37.21 -0.95 -6.94
C SER A 226 38.58 -1.13 -7.58
N ASP A 227 38.90 -2.34 -8.06
CA ASP A 227 40.15 -2.66 -8.78
C ASP A 227 40.26 -1.87 -10.09
N LEU A 228 39.10 -1.59 -10.72
CA LEU A 228 39.00 -0.71 -11.90
C LEU A 228 38.98 0.79 -11.54
N GLY A 229 39.22 1.16 -10.28
CA GLY A 229 39.31 2.54 -9.81
C GLY A 229 37.96 3.22 -9.62
N ALA A 230 36.85 2.47 -9.56
CA ALA A 230 35.55 3.06 -9.28
C ALA A 230 35.41 3.47 -7.80
N ARG A 231 35.02 4.72 -7.57
CA ARG A 231 34.72 5.22 -6.21
C ARG A 231 33.46 4.52 -5.66
N PRO A 232 33.34 4.32 -4.33
CA PRO A 232 32.20 3.63 -3.69
C PRO A 232 30.84 4.16 -4.11
N ILE A 233 30.68 5.49 -4.22
CA ILE A 233 29.44 6.14 -4.67
C ILE A 233 29.14 5.74 -6.13
N LYS A 234 30.14 5.71 -7.03
CA LYS A 234 29.95 5.29 -8.42
C LYS A 234 29.53 3.83 -8.48
N SER A 235 30.19 2.94 -7.74
CA SER A 235 29.84 1.52 -7.66
C SER A 235 28.43 1.30 -7.11
N PHE A 236 27.99 2.12 -6.16
CA PHE A 236 26.63 2.08 -5.65
C PHE A 236 25.60 2.35 -6.76
N PHE A 237 25.72 3.46 -7.50
CA PHE A 237 24.76 3.83 -8.53
C PHE A 237 24.85 2.96 -9.80
N THR A 238 26.02 2.42 -10.15
CA THR A 238 26.21 1.64 -11.37
C THR A 238 26.01 0.14 -11.18
N ILE A 239 26.19 -0.38 -9.97
CA ILE A 239 26.11 -1.83 -9.69
C ILE A 239 25.00 -2.12 -8.67
N THR A 240 25.11 -1.58 -7.45
CA THR A 240 24.21 -1.96 -6.35
C THR A 240 22.77 -1.56 -6.63
N LEU A 241 22.54 -0.33 -7.02
CA LEU A 241 21.19 0.20 -7.25
C LEU A 241 20.48 -0.49 -8.44
N PRO A 242 21.09 -0.68 -9.61
CA PRO A 242 20.45 -1.39 -10.71
C PRO A 242 20.17 -2.87 -10.41
N LEU A 243 21.07 -3.56 -9.72
CA LEU A 243 20.88 -4.96 -9.36
C LEU A 243 19.85 -5.16 -8.25
N SER A 244 19.58 -4.13 -7.43
CA SER A 244 18.53 -4.13 -6.41
C SER A 244 17.15 -3.67 -6.90
N LYS A 245 17.01 -3.32 -8.20
CA LYS A 245 15.76 -2.77 -8.78
C LYS A 245 14.54 -3.65 -8.52
N THR A 246 14.68 -4.97 -8.61
CA THR A 246 13.59 -5.91 -8.31
C THR A 246 13.13 -5.82 -6.85
N GLY A 247 14.06 -5.65 -5.90
CA GLY A 247 13.75 -5.42 -4.49
C GLY A 247 13.06 -4.09 -4.25
N ILE A 248 13.52 -3.03 -4.95
CA ILE A 248 12.91 -1.70 -4.88
C ILE A 248 11.46 -1.76 -5.36
N ILE A 249 11.21 -2.35 -6.53
CA ILE A 249 9.85 -2.47 -7.08
C ILE A 249 8.97 -3.30 -6.16
N ALA A 250 9.43 -4.46 -5.70
CA ALA A 250 8.66 -5.33 -4.84
C ALA A 250 8.31 -4.66 -3.49
N GLY A 251 9.29 -4.02 -2.83
CA GLY A 251 9.08 -3.28 -1.59
C GLY A 251 8.14 -2.09 -1.78
N SER A 252 8.33 -1.33 -2.86
CA SER A 252 7.46 -0.19 -3.17
C SER A 252 6.01 -0.63 -3.41
N MET A 253 5.77 -1.75 -4.10
CA MET A 253 4.43 -2.28 -4.31
C MET A 253 3.79 -2.76 -3.01
N LEU A 254 4.56 -3.43 -2.14
CA LEU A 254 4.08 -3.91 -0.84
C LEU A 254 3.71 -2.77 0.12
N VAL A 255 4.28 -1.58 -0.06
CA VAL A 255 3.93 -0.37 0.70
C VAL A 255 2.82 0.41 0.00
N PHE A 256 2.93 0.65 -1.30
CA PHE A 256 2.04 1.52 -2.05
C PHE A 256 0.60 0.99 -2.10
N VAL A 257 0.43 -0.31 -2.44
CA VAL A 257 -0.91 -0.89 -2.64
C VAL A 257 -1.79 -0.82 -1.38
N PRO A 258 -1.34 -1.27 -0.19
CA PRO A 258 -2.15 -1.12 1.02
C PRO A 258 -2.29 0.35 1.43
N ALA A 259 -1.27 1.18 1.25
CA ALA A 259 -1.32 2.60 1.61
C ALA A 259 -2.38 3.39 0.84
N VAL A 260 -2.66 3.04 -0.42
CA VAL A 260 -3.78 3.63 -1.19
C VAL A 260 -5.14 3.23 -0.61
N GLY A 261 -5.24 2.05 -0.03
CA GLY A 261 -6.51 1.52 0.51
C GLY A 261 -6.84 1.97 1.94
N GLU A 262 -5.96 2.71 2.61
CA GLU A 262 -6.19 3.21 3.98
C GLU A 262 -6.97 4.53 4.04
N PHE A 263 -7.26 5.14 2.90
CA PHE A 263 -8.04 6.38 2.80
C PHE A 263 -9.49 6.12 2.42
#